data_e00c5d7284ebca6535a6584ca8b85bfa
#
_entry.id   e00c5d7284ebca6535a6584ca8b85bfa
#
_cell.length_a   1.000
_cell.length_b   1.000
_cell.length_c   1.000
_cell.angle_alpha   90.00
_cell.angle_beta   90.00
_cell.angle_gamma   90.00
#
_symmetry.space_group_name_H-M   'P 1'
#
loop_
_entity.id
_entity.type
_entity.pdbx_description
1 polymer ?
#
loop_
_entity_poly.entity_id
_entity_poly.type
_entity_poly.pdbx_seq_one_letter_code
_entity_poly.pdbx_strand_id
1 'polypeptide(L)'
;RRENVRAVYAMAESSLLAVECHVHRTHVPPWCHVSARDPDDVRTEVAPGAPGLLAVLDALNTSYPGFLLSEDVGSVETGPCPCGRTGQVLTVLGRGQGPVQARGALSPEDYLAAGAAIA
;
A
#
# COMPACT_ATOMS: atom_id res chain seq x y z
N ARG A 1 -26.27 -1.48 -6.84
CA ARG A 1 -26.19 -2.43 -5.71
C ARG A 1 -24.73 -2.53 -5.24
N ARG A 2 -24.52 -2.69 -3.94
CA ARG A 2 -23.18 -2.78 -3.33
C ARG A 2 -22.33 -3.89 -3.94
N GLU A 3 -22.92 -4.98 -4.35
CA GLU A 3 -22.26 -6.13 -4.98
C GLU A 3 -21.54 -5.80 -6.30
N ASN A 4 -21.92 -4.69 -6.95
CA ASN A 4 -21.31 -4.25 -8.21
C ASN A 4 -20.26 -3.15 -8.03
N VAL A 5 -20.07 -2.68 -6.79
CA VAL A 5 -19.05 -1.69 -6.46
C VAL A 5 -17.78 -2.41 -6.02
N ARG A 6 -16.64 -2.01 -6.56
CA ARG A 6 -15.33 -2.57 -6.25
C ARG A 6 -14.42 -1.48 -5.71
N ALA A 7 -13.75 -1.80 -4.61
CA ALA A 7 -12.72 -0.92 -4.09
C ALA A 7 -11.43 -1.06 -4.91
N VAL A 8 -10.68 0.02 -4.95
CA VAL A 8 -9.37 0.07 -5.59
C VAL A 8 -8.41 0.75 -4.62
N TYR A 9 -7.24 0.15 -4.44
CA TYR A 9 -6.14 0.75 -3.73
C TYR A 9 -5.04 1.11 -4.72
N ALA A 10 -4.67 2.37 -4.74
CA ALA A 10 -3.64 2.91 -5.62
C ALA A 10 -2.89 4.05 -4.94
N MET A 11 -1.71 4.36 -5.45
CA MET A 11 -0.93 5.51 -5.02
C MET A 11 -0.29 6.18 -6.23
N ALA A 12 -0.11 7.50 -6.16
CA ALA A 12 0.40 8.30 -7.28
C ALA A 12 1.86 7.99 -7.62
N GLU A 13 2.64 7.53 -6.63
CA GLU A 13 4.07 7.26 -6.74
C GLU A 13 4.40 5.88 -7.32
N SER A 14 3.39 5.06 -7.54
CA SER A 14 3.57 3.67 -7.98
C SER A 14 2.55 3.30 -9.05
N SER A 15 2.87 2.32 -9.85
CA SER A 15 1.94 1.66 -10.75
C SER A 15 1.07 0.61 -10.05
N LEU A 16 1.12 0.55 -8.73
CA LEU A 16 0.25 -0.31 -7.94
C LEU A 16 -1.21 0.08 -8.14
N LEU A 17 -1.96 -0.84 -8.66
CA LEU A 17 -3.41 -0.76 -8.78
C LEU A 17 -4.00 -2.08 -8.29
N ALA A 18 -4.31 -2.14 -7.01
CA ALA A 18 -4.89 -3.31 -6.39
C ALA A 18 -6.41 -3.21 -6.44
N VAL A 19 -7.04 -4.14 -7.13
CA VAL A 19 -8.49 -4.13 -7.40
C VAL A 19 -9.18 -5.23 -6.63
N GLU A 20 -10.31 -4.90 -6.05
CA GLU A 20 -11.17 -5.83 -5.35
C GLU A 20 -11.88 -6.78 -6.31
N CYS A 21 -11.89 -8.08 -6.00
CA CYS A 21 -12.60 -9.09 -6.76
C CYS A 21 -14.08 -9.22 -6.31
N HIS A 22 -14.83 -10.12 -6.96
CA HIS A 22 -16.27 -10.31 -6.66
C HIS A 22 -16.56 -10.86 -5.26
N VAL A 23 -15.56 -11.43 -4.58
CA VAL A 23 -15.67 -11.84 -3.17
C VAL A 23 -15.06 -10.80 -2.21
N HIS A 24 -14.88 -9.58 -2.69
CA HIS A 24 -14.41 -8.43 -1.91
C HIS A 24 -13.03 -8.61 -1.27
N ARG A 25 -12.12 -9.25 -1.99
CA ARG A 25 -10.71 -9.33 -1.63
C ARG A 25 -9.87 -8.54 -2.64
N THR A 26 -8.97 -7.72 -2.12
CA THR A 26 -8.13 -6.83 -2.95
C THR A 26 -6.86 -7.54 -3.37
N HIS A 27 -6.65 -7.65 -4.67
CA HIS A 27 -5.53 -8.37 -5.26
C HIS A 27 -4.41 -7.43 -5.68
N VAL A 28 -3.19 -7.76 -5.27
CA VAL A 28 -1.98 -7.09 -5.75
C VAL A 28 -1.70 -7.53 -7.20
N PRO A 29 -1.45 -6.59 -8.12
CA PRO A 29 -1.16 -6.95 -9.50
C PRO A 29 0.19 -7.69 -9.62
N PRO A 30 0.38 -8.51 -10.66
CA PRO A 30 1.56 -9.36 -10.79
C PRO A 30 2.89 -8.61 -10.96
N TRP A 31 2.85 -7.33 -11.35
CA TRP A 31 4.05 -6.49 -11.49
C TRP A 31 4.47 -5.79 -10.19
N CYS A 32 3.72 -5.96 -9.13
CA CYS A 32 4.03 -5.43 -7.81
C CYS A 32 4.17 -6.55 -6.79
N HIS A 33 5.00 -6.29 -5.79
CA HIS A 33 5.08 -7.10 -4.58
C HIS A 33 4.88 -6.19 -3.37
N VAL A 34 3.94 -6.52 -2.52
CA VAL A 34 3.65 -5.75 -1.30
C VAL A 34 4.08 -6.55 -0.09
N SER A 35 4.70 -5.89 0.86
CA SER A 35 5.04 -6.46 2.16
C SER A 35 4.56 -5.55 3.28
N ALA A 36 4.14 -6.14 4.38
CA ALA A 36 3.82 -5.39 5.60
C ALA A 36 5.05 -5.39 6.51
N ARG A 37 5.51 -4.22 6.90
CA ARG A 37 6.73 -4.00 7.65
C ARG A 37 6.44 -3.57 9.08
N ASP A 38 7.29 -4.01 9.99
CA ASP A 38 7.24 -3.56 11.38
C ASP A 38 7.46 -2.04 11.45
N PRO A 39 6.55 -1.27 12.03
CA PRO A 39 6.71 0.19 12.12
C PRO A 39 7.90 0.63 12.98
N ASP A 40 8.36 -0.21 13.90
CA ASP A 40 9.53 0.08 14.75
C ASP A 40 10.85 -0.35 14.09
N ASP A 41 10.80 -1.35 13.20
CA ASP A 41 11.93 -1.79 12.37
C ASP A 41 11.46 -2.16 10.97
N VAL A 42 11.45 -1.19 10.08
CA VAL A 42 10.96 -1.34 8.70
C VAL A 42 11.77 -2.33 7.84
N ARG A 43 12.89 -2.82 8.33
CA ARG A 43 13.65 -3.91 7.67
C ARG A 43 13.02 -5.26 7.92
N THR A 44 12.23 -5.37 8.99
CA THR A 44 11.57 -6.61 9.39
C THR A 44 10.18 -6.67 8.78
N GLU A 45 9.91 -7.74 8.05
CA GLU A 45 8.59 -8.06 7.55
C GLU A 45 7.80 -8.75 8.66
N VAL A 46 6.55 -8.32 8.86
CA VAL A 46 5.67 -8.97 9.83
C VAL A 46 5.13 -10.29 9.28
N ALA A 47 4.63 -11.15 10.16
CA ALA A 47 4.03 -12.41 9.76
C ALA A 47 2.85 -12.21 8.78
N PRO A 48 2.61 -13.15 7.85
CA PRO A 48 1.46 -13.08 6.95
C PRO A 48 0.15 -12.86 7.70
N GLY A 49 -0.64 -11.89 7.24
CA GLY A 49 -1.90 -11.51 7.89
C GLY A 49 -1.75 -10.56 9.07
N ALA A 50 -0.55 -10.34 9.60
CA ALA A 50 -0.32 -9.36 10.65
C ALA A 50 -0.27 -7.94 10.07
N PRO A 51 -0.74 -6.92 10.80
CA PRO A 51 -0.69 -5.53 10.33
C PRO A 51 0.72 -4.95 10.40
N GLY A 52 1.04 -4.11 9.42
CA GLY A 52 2.30 -3.40 9.36
C GLY A 52 2.23 -2.26 8.35
N LEU A 53 3.32 -1.50 8.22
CA LEU A 53 3.46 -0.50 7.18
C LEU A 53 3.62 -1.16 5.82
N LEU A 54 2.84 -0.72 4.84
CA LEU A 54 2.87 -1.29 3.51
C LEU A 54 4.07 -0.76 2.72
N ALA A 55 4.91 -1.68 2.27
CA ALA A 55 6.02 -1.42 1.37
C ALA A 55 5.75 -2.07 0.02
N VAL A 56 6.05 -1.37 -1.06
CA VAL A 56 5.75 -1.79 -2.43
C VAL A 56 7.04 -1.90 -3.23
N LEU A 57 7.26 -3.05 -3.85
CA LEU A 57 8.18 -3.23 -4.96
C LEU A 57 7.40 -3.16 -6.26
N ASP A 58 7.80 -2.26 -7.15
CA ASP A 58 7.09 -1.96 -8.39
C ASP A 58 8.03 -2.12 -9.59
N ALA A 59 7.80 -3.17 -10.36
CA ALA A 59 8.65 -3.51 -11.50
C ALA A 59 8.42 -2.62 -12.72
N LEU A 60 7.31 -1.88 -12.77
CA LEU A 60 6.97 -1.04 -13.91
C LEU A 60 7.33 0.42 -13.72
N ASN A 61 7.67 0.85 -12.51
CA ASN A 61 7.96 2.24 -12.24
C ASN A 61 9.35 2.63 -12.74
N THR A 62 9.40 3.61 -13.64
CA THR A 62 10.64 4.14 -14.22
C THR A 62 10.94 5.58 -13.78
N SER A 63 9.98 6.26 -13.16
CA SER A 63 10.10 7.65 -12.73
C SER A 63 10.57 7.83 -11.29
N TYR A 64 10.32 6.82 -10.46
CA TYR A 64 10.72 6.75 -9.05
C TYR A 64 11.49 5.46 -8.80
N PRO A 65 12.21 5.35 -7.67
CA PRO A 65 12.74 4.06 -7.25
C PRO A 65 11.63 3.00 -7.25
N GLY A 66 11.94 1.80 -7.71
CA GLY A 66 10.98 0.71 -7.79
C GLY A 66 10.60 0.12 -6.42
N PHE A 67 10.88 0.81 -5.33
CA PHE A 67 10.54 0.42 -3.97
C PHE A 67 10.11 1.64 -3.17
N LEU A 68 8.99 1.50 -2.47
CA LEU A 68 8.38 2.55 -1.67
C LEU A 68 7.98 2.00 -0.31
N LEU A 69 8.21 2.78 0.72
CA LEU A 69 7.60 2.56 2.03
C LEU A 69 6.48 3.60 2.20
N SER A 70 5.26 3.12 2.32
CA SER A 70 4.10 3.99 2.53
C SER A 70 3.82 4.21 4.02
N GLU A 71 2.95 5.14 4.32
CA GLU A 71 2.37 5.30 5.66
C GLU A 71 1.08 4.51 5.87
N ASP A 72 0.62 3.84 4.84
CA ASP A 72 -0.58 3.02 4.96
C ASP A 72 -0.28 1.77 5.76
N VAL A 73 -1.18 1.46 6.67
CA VAL A 73 -1.14 0.25 7.48
C VAL A 73 -2.07 -0.78 6.88
N GLY A 74 -1.59 -1.99 6.75
CA GLY A 74 -2.38 -3.08 6.22
C GLY A 74 -1.75 -4.43 6.50
N SER A 75 -2.37 -5.45 5.99
CA SER A 75 -1.87 -6.82 6.05
C SER A 75 -1.81 -7.44 4.67
N VAL A 76 -0.91 -8.38 4.48
CA VAL A 76 -0.71 -9.09 3.22
C VAL A 76 -0.76 -10.58 3.48
N GLU A 77 -1.55 -11.27 2.69
CA GLU A 77 -1.63 -12.72 2.69
C GLU A 77 -1.38 -13.25 1.29
N THR A 78 -0.89 -14.48 1.20
CA THR A 78 -0.69 -15.15 -0.08
C THR A 78 -1.48 -16.45 -0.08
N GLY A 79 -2.08 -16.76 -1.21
CA GLY A 79 -2.80 -18.03 -1.35
C GLY A 79 -3.97 -17.93 -2.33
N PRO A 80 -4.67 -19.03 -2.52
CA PRO A 80 -5.81 -19.06 -3.43
C PRO A 80 -6.96 -18.22 -2.88
N CYS A 81 -7.60 -17.48 -3.78
CA CYS A 81 -8.84 -16.76 -3.50
C CYS A 81 -10.02 -17.53 -4.13
N PRO A 82 -11.19 -17.54 -3.50
CA PRO A 82 -12.41 -18.13 -4.11
C PRO A 82 -12.75 -17.56 -5.49
N CYS A 83 -12.24 -16.37 -5.85
CA CYS A 83 -12.40 -15.81 -7.20
C CYS A 83 -11.58 -16.52 -8.29
N GLY A 84 -10.71 -17.46 -7.92
CA GLY A 84 -9.82 -18.19 -8.83
C GLY A 84 -8.42 -17.60 -8.97
N ARG A 85 -8.18 -16.41 -8.43
CA ARG A 85 -6.85 -15.79 -8.46
C ARG A 85 -5.96 -16.36 -7.36
N THR A 86 -4.67 -16.41 -7.68
CA THR A 86 -3.59 -16.69 -6.72
C THR A 86 -2.74 -15.44 -6.54
N GLY A 87 -1.79 -15.49 -5.62
CA GLY A 87 -0.90 -14.36 -5.34
C GLY A 87 -1.31 -13.59 -4.10
N GLN A 88 -0.85 -12.35 -4.02
CA GLN A 88 -1.01 -11.56 -2.82
C GLN A 88 -2.41 -10.93 -2.73
N VAL A 89 -2.97 -11.00 -1.53
CA VAL A 89 -4.21 -10.32 -1.13
C VAL A 89 -3.84 -9.26 -0.10
N LEU A 90 -4.28 -8.04 -0.35
CA LEU A 90 -4.00 -6.87 0.46
C LEU A 90 -5.25 -6.47 1.24
N THR A 91 -5.09 -6.20 2.54
CA THR A 91 -6.11 -5.57 3.37
C THR A 91 -5.56 -4.25 3.88
N VAL A 92 -6.14 -3.14 3.44
CA VAL A 92 -5.75 -1.80 3.89
C VAL A 92 -6.58 -1.43 5.11
N LEU A 93 -5.91 -1.13 6.22
CA LEU A 93 -6.56 -0.79 7.49
C LEU A 93 -6.69 0.72 7.69
N GLY A 94 -5.82 1.49 7.05
CA GLY A 94 -5.83 2.95 7.15
C GLY A 94 -4.45 3.55 7.04
N ARG A 95 -4.33 4.83 7.36
CA ARG A 95 -3.03 5.49 7.44
C ARG A 95 -2.47 5.39 8.84
N GLY A 96 -1.19 5.01 8.92
CA GLY A 96 -0.43 5.09 10.16
C GLY A 96 -0.06 6.53 10.51
N GLN A 97 0.44 6.72 11.71
CA GLN A 97 1.03 7.99 12.13
C GLN A 97 2.53 7.95 11.87
N GLY A 98 2.93 8.37 10.68
CA GLY A 98 4.33 8.48 10.31
C GLY A 98 4.77 9.91 10.01
N PRO A 99 6.07 10.15 9.78
CA PRO A 99 6.54 11.47 9.42
C PRO A 99 5.91 11.97 8.11
N VAL A 100 5.61 13.25 8.06
CA VAL A 100 4.94 13.93 6.94
C VAL A 100 5.60 13.63 5.58
N GLN A 101 6.91 13.39 5.57
CA GLN A 101 7.69 13.11 4.36
C GLN A 101 7.39 11.75 3.69
N ALA A 102 6.71 10.86 4.39
CA ALA A 102 6.33 9.55 3.84
C ALA A 102 4.91 9.53 3.27
N ARG A 103 4.20 10.65 3.28
CA ARG A 103 2.84 10.73 2.74
C ARG A 103 2.89 10.88 1.23
N GLY A 104 2.22 9.99 0.55
CA GLY A 104 1.84 10.18 -0.84
C GLY A 104 1.15 11.50 -1.04
N ALA A 105 0.78 12.17 -1.87
CA ALA A 105 0.10 13.45 -2.04
C ALA A 105 -0.03 14.26 -0.74
N LEU A 106 0.90 15.15 -0.52
CA LEU A 106 0.83 16.13 0.57
C LEU A 106 -0.34 17.10 0.32
N SER A 107 -1.09 17.42 1.36
CA SER A 107 -2.06 18.50 1.30
C SER A 107 -1.34 19.86 1.19
N PRO A 108 -2.00 20.91 0.73
CA PRO A 108 -1.40 22.25 0.73
C PRO A 108 -0.90 22.69 2.11
N GLU A 109 -1.60 22.27 3.17
CA GLU A 109 -1.23 22.56 4.56
C GLU A 109 0.06 21.82 4.95
N ASP A 110 0.24 20.60 4.49
CA ASP A 110 1.47 19.81 4.73
C ASP A 110 2.68 20.45 4.06
N TYR A 111 2.51 21.01 2.85
CA TYR A 111 3.55 21.78 2.17
C TYR A 111 3.94 23.02 2.92
N LEU A 112 2.96 23.77 3.43
CA LEU A 112 3.21 24.98 4.20
C LEU A 112 3.93 24.67 5.52
N ALA A 113 3.51 23.62 6.21
CA ALA A 113 4.15 23.15 7.44
C ALA A 113 5.60 22.67 7.19
N ALA A 114 5.84 21.94 6.11
CA ALA A 114 7.18 21.51 5.72
C ALA A 114 8.08 22.69 5.34
N GLY A 115 7.56 23.66 4.62
CA GLY A 115 8.26 24.91 4.30
C GLY A 115 8.66 25.70 5.54
N ALA A 116 7.78 25.81 6.52
CA ALA A 116 8.06 26.47 7.78
C ALA A 116 9.11 25.72 8.62
N ALA A 117 9.20 24.41 8.52
CA ALA A 117 10.19 23.59 9.24
C ALA A 117 11.59 23.66 8.60
N ILE A 118 11.70 24.03 7.32
CA ILE A 118 12.96 24.18 6.58
C ILE A 118 13.49 25.61 6.69
N ALA A 119 12.64 26.56 6.90
CA ALA A 119 12.99 27.96 7.12
C ALA A 119 13.46 28.18 8.57
#